data_ba3f23ac8d0d9272b062634579142a10
#
_entry.id   ba3f23ac8d0d9272b062634579142a10
#
_cell.length_a   1.000
_cell.length_b   1.000
_cell.length_c   1.000
_cell.angle_alpha   90.00
_cell.angle_beta   90.00
_cell.angle_gamma   90.00
#
_symmetry.space_group_name_H-M   'P 1'
#
loop_
_entity.id
_entity.type
_entity.pdbx_description
1 polymer ?
#
loop_
_entity_poly.entity_id
_entity_poly.type
_entity_poly.pdbx_seq_one_letter_code
_entity_poly.pdbx_strand_id
1 'polypeptide(L)'
;MNNSAEIAETFLGKTKEEAGIKKSVEWCAEFVSIVLEKSGIKGNKPCSISCNELISQMRNSEFWYEPQNEPKRDDIIFFDWNKQHDGGKPLDHVGIITKYENGYITYIDGNSGDGKRVAIHTIPISALRFSGTYQDYYMRYREIETPENNKADTATLLKSIDKIMLEIDIMRKILRG
;
A
#
# COMPACT_ATOMS: atom_id res chain seq x y z
N MET A 1 -12.19 1.99 4.87
CA MET A 1 -11.21 0.88 4.94
C MET A 1 -10.69 0.63 3.54
N ASN A 2 -9.39 0.51 3.38
CA ASN A 2 -8.82 0.08 2.11
C ASN A 2 -9.14 -1.42 1.95
N ASN A 3 -9.65 -1.83 0.78
CA ASN A 3 -9.99 -3.21 0.45
C ASN A 3 -9.37 -3.60 -0.91
N SER A 4 -8.25 -3.00 -1.25
CA SER A 4 -7.59 -3.22 -2.54
C SER A 4 -7.22 -4.68 -2.77
N ALA A 5 -6.82 -5.40 -1.73
CA ALA A 5 -6.54 -6.83 -1.81
C ALA A 5 -7.79 -7.66 -2.14
N GLU A 6 -8.93 -7.37 -1.51
CA GLU A 6 -10.20 -8.03 -1.80
C GLU A 6 -10.65 -7.78 -3.24
N ILE A 7 -10.52 -6.54 -3.71
CA ILE A 7 -10.80 -6.20 -5.11
C ILE A 7 -9.86 -6.94 -6.06
N ALA A 8 -8.55 -6.97 -5.78
CA ALA A 8 -7.57 -7.67 -6.61
C ALA A 8 -7.88 -9.18 -6.72
N GLU A 9 -8.31 -9.81 -5.63
CA GLU A 9 -8.73 -11.23 -5.59
C GLU A 9 -9.86 -11.53 -6.58
N THR A 10 -10.78 -10.57 -6.84
CA THR A 10 -11.86 -10.75 -7.83
C THR A 10 -11.40 -10.81 -9.28
N PHE A 11 -10.15 -10.42 -9.54
CA PHE A 11 -9.55 -10.41 -10.87
C PHE A 11 -8.69 -11.65 -11.17
N LEU A 12 -8.43 -12.52 -10.20
CA LEU A 12 -7.56 -13.68 -10.39
C LEU A 12 -7.94 -14.49 -11.62
N GLY A 13 -6.93 -14.84 -12.43
CA GLY A 13 -7.04 -15.61 -13.67
C GLY A 13 -7.53 -14.82 -14.88
N LYS A 14 -8.00 -13.59 -14.71
CA LYS A 14 -8.48 -12.75 -15.82
C LYS A 14 -7.34 -12.35 -16.75
N THR A 15 -7.64 -12.33 -18.03
CA THR A 15 -6.79 -11.73 -19.08
C THR A 15 -6.84 -10.20 -18.97
N LYS A 16 -5.98 -9.54 -19.73
CA LYS A 16 -5.96 -8.09 -19.88
C LYS A 16 -7.34 -7.52 -20.24
N GLU A 17 -7.98 -8.10 -21.25
CA GLU A 17 -9.29 -7.68 -21.76
C GLU A 17 -10.40 -7.88 -20.72
N GLU A 18 -10.41 -9.03 -20.05
CA GLU A 18 -11.37 -9.37 -18.99
C GLU A 18 -11.20 -8.48 -17.75
N ALA A 19 -9.99 -8.00 -17.48
CA ALA A 19 -9.71 -7.02 -16.45
C ALA A 19 -10.08 -5.57 -16.84
N GLY A 20 -10.47 -5.34 -18.10
CA GLY A 20 -10.85 -4.04 -18.60
C GLY A 20 -9.68 -3.12 -18.93
N ILE A 21 -8.47 -3.68 -19.06
CA ILE A 21 -7.23 -2.95 -19.32
C ILE A 21 -7.08 -2.70 -20.82
N LYS A 22 -6.84 -1.45 -21.21
CA LYS A 22 -6.90 -1.04 -22.61
C LYS A 22 -5.63 -0.39 -23.15
N LYS A 23 -4.84 0.25 -22.27
CA LYS A 23 -3.84 1.23 -22.73
C LYS A 23 -2.43 0.68 -22.84
N SER A 24 -2.00 -0.20 -21.95
CA SER A 24 -0.60 -0.60 -21.85
C SER A 24 -0.30 -1.97 -22.42
N VAL A 25 0.93 -2.16 -22.94
CA VAL A 25 1.48 -3.48 -23.29
C VAL A 25 1.90 -4.18 -22.00
N GLU A 26 2.70 -3.49 -21.17
CA GLU A 26 3.04 -3.88 -19.80
C GLU A 26 2.00 -3.28 -18.86
N TRP A 27 1.09 -4.08 -18.32
CA TRP A 27 -0.12 -3.59 -17.68
C TRP A 27 -0.23 -3.82 -16.18
N CYS A 28 0.89 -4.12 -15.50
CA CYS A 28 0.90 -4.27 -14.04
C CYS A 28 0.47 -3.00 -13.31
N ALA A 29 1.00 -1.83 -13.72
CA ALA A 29 0.64 -0.54 -13.11
C ALA A 29 -0.81 -0.12 -13.43
N GLU A 30 -1.29 -0.39 -14.66
CA GLU A 30 -2.69 -0.13 -15.02
C GLU A 30 -3.66 -1.02 -14.22
N PHE A 31 -3.29 -2.29 -13.97
CA PHE A 31 -4.05 -3.18 -13.11
C PHE A 31 -4.18 -2.63 -11.68
N VAL A 32 -3.07 -2.25 -11.05
CA VAL A 32 -3.09 -1.67 -9.69
C VAL A 32 -3.92 -0.38 -9.68
N SER A 33 -3.80 0.47 -10.69
CA SER A 33 -4.60 1.69 -10.83
C SER A 33 -6.11 1.40 -10.85
N ILE A 34 -6.55 0.39 -11.61
CA ILE A 34 -7.96 -0.04 -11.66
C ILE A 34 -8.42 -0.57 -10.30
N VAL A 35 -7.59 -1.34 -9.61
CA VAL A 35 -7.93 -1.84 -8.28
C VAL A 35 -8.07 -0.69 -7.29
N LEU A 36 -7.14 0.26 -7.28
CA LEU A 36 -7.22 1.45 -6.42
C LEU A 36 -8.46 2.30 -6.74
N GLU A 37 -8.81 2.45 -8.01
CA GLU A 37 -10.04 3.13 -8.41
C GLU A 37 -11.29 2.48 -7.79
N LYS A 38 -11.32 1.16 -7.75
CA LYS A 38 -12.45 0.37 -7.22
C LYS A 38 -12.44 0.21 -5.70
N SER A 39 -11.35 0.51 -5.02
CA SER A 39 -11.15 0.21 -3.60
C SER A 39 -11.98 1.06 -2.62
N GLY A 40 -12.79 1.98 -3.10
CA GLY A 40 -13.60 2.85 -2.25
C GLY A 40 -12.82 3.95 -1.53
N ILE A 41 -11.53 4.08 -1.77
CA ILE A 41 -10.71 5.21 -1.31
C ILE A 41 -11.29 6.49 -1.91
N LYS A 42 -11.50 7.52 -1.08
CA LYS A 42 -12.02 8.82 -1.52
C LYS A 42 -10.89 9.70 -2.08
N GLY A 43 -11.24 10.68 -2.91
CA GLY A 43 -10.31 11.65 -3.48
C GLY A 43 -9.63 11.19 -4.78
N ASN A 44 -8.59 11.90 -5.20
CA ASN A 44 -7.85 11.62 -6.42
C ASN A 44 -6.97 10.39 -6.23
N LYS A 45 -7.28 9.33 -6.97
CA LYS A 45 -6.56 8.07 -6.89
C LYS A 45 -5.39 8.06 -7.87
N PRO A 46 -4.24 7.53 -7.45
CA PRO A 46 -3.13 7.32 -8.38
C PRO A 46 -3.57 6.43 -9.55
N CYS A 47 -3.24 6.87 -10.75
CA CYS A 47 -3.59 6.18 -11.97
C CYS A 47 -2.49 6.34 -13.01
N SER A 48 -1.76 5.27 -13.31
CA SER A 48 -0.73 5.30 -14.34
C SER A 48 -0.55 3.94 -15.00
N ILE A 49 0.00 3.97 -16.20
CA ILE A 49 0.48 2.78 -16.93
C ILE A 49 1.97 2.49 -16.66
N SER A 50 2.63 3.33 -15.88
CA SER A 50 4.05 3.22 -15.50
C SER A 50 4.19 3.05 -14.00
N CYS A 51 4.97 2.06 -13.56
CA CYS A 51 5.25 1.85 -12.12
C CYS A 51 5.91 3.07 -11.49
N ASN A 52 6.86 3.70 -12.18
CA ASN A 52 7.57 4.88 -11.68
C ASN A 52 6.67 6.11 -11.55
N GLU A 53 5.74 6.30 -12.48
CA GLU A 53 4.77 7.38 -12.40
C GLU A 53 3.72 7.08 -11.32
N LEU A 54 3.26 5.85 -11.20
CA LEU A 54 2.31 5.44 -10.18
C LEU A 54 2.83 5.73 -8.77
N ILE A 55 4.08 5.33 -8.48
CA ILE A 55 4.72 5.63 -7.19
C ILE A 55 4.89 7.13 -6.95
N SER A 56 5.22 7.90 -8.01
CA SER A 56 5.35 9.35 -7.93
C SER A 56 4.01 10.01 -7.59
N GLN A 57 2.93 9.58 -8.23
CA GLN A 57 1.58 10.06 -7.91
C GLN A 57 1.17 9.69 -6.49
N MET A 58 1.48 8.47 -6.02
CA MET A 58 1.22 8.06 -4.64
C MET A 58 1.92 8.96 -3.63
N ARG A 59 3.20 9.30 -3.87
CA ARG A 59 3.99 10.18 -3.00
C ARG A 59 3.46 11.62 -2.95
N ASN A 60 2.86 12.08 -4.03
CA ASN A 60 2.38 13.45 -4.18
C ASN A 60 0.86 13.59 -4.01
N SER A 61 0.15 12.50 -3.68
CA SER A 61 -1.30 12.53 -3.51
C SER A 61 -1.67 13.02 -2.10
N GLU A 62 -2.94 13.43 -1.95
CA GLU A 62 -3.54 13.67 -0.64
C GLU A 62 -3.66 12.38 0.21
N PHE A 63 -3.50 11.23 -0.42
CA PHE A 63 -3.37 9.92 0.22
C PHE A 63 -1.90 9.69 0.49
N TRP A 64 -1.54 9.78 1.76
CA TRP A 64 -0.17 9.63 2.15
C TRP A 64 0.30 8.20 2.02
N TYR A 65 1.49 8.06 1.56
CA TYR A 65 2.18 6.84 1.30
C TYR A 65 3.43 6.76 2.16
N GLU A 66 3.64 5.64 2.81
CA GLU A 66 4.75 5.41 3.71
C GLU A 66 5.46 4.08 3.39
N PRO A 67 6.79 4.09 3.16
CA PRO A 67 7.55 2.84 3.12
C PRO A 67 7.34 2.09 4.45
N GLN A 68 7.04 0.81 4.37
CA GLN A 68 6.81 -0.02 5.53
C GLN A 68 8.00 -0.94 5.77
N ASN A 69 8.33 -1.17 7.04
CA ASN A 69 9.33 -2.17 7.42
C ASN A 69 8.73 -3.58 7.52
N GLU A 70 7.42 -3.66 7.63
CA GLU A 70 6.68 -4.91 7.70
C GLU A 70 5.46 -4.83 6.77
N PRO A 71 5.37 -5.73 5.77
CA PRO A 71 4.26 -5.72 4.82
C PRO A 71 2.96 -6.13 5.50
N LYS A 72 1.86 -5.53 5.06
CA LYS A 72 0.50 -5.87 5.49
C LYS A 72 -0.42 -6.03 4.30
N ARG A 73 -1.55 -6.71 4.51
CA ARG A 73 -2.63 -6.75 3.53
C ARG A 73 -3.00 -5.32 3.09
N ASP A 74 -3.28 -5.15 1.82
CA ASP A 74 -3.57 -3.90 1.12
C ASP A 74 -2.36 -2.98 0.87
N ASP A 75 -1.16 -3.33 1.31
CA ASP A 75 0.04 -2.62 0.89
C ASP A 75 0.33 -2.87 -0.60
N ILE A 76 0.88 -1.86 -1.26
CA ILE A 76 1.33 -1.97 -2.66
C ILE A 76 2.81 -2.33 -2.65
N ILE A 77 3.19 -3.35 -3.39
CA ILE A 77 4.58 -3.79 -3.53
C ILE A 77 5.11 -3.41 -4.91
N PHE A 78 6.28 -2.79 -4.93
CA PHE A 78 7.01 -2.44 -6.15
C PHE A 78 8.31 -3.21 -6.22
N PHE A 79 8.69 -3.61 -7.41
CA PHE A 79 9.89 -4.40 -7.68
C PHE A 79 10.82 -3.70 -8.66
N ASP A 80 12.10 -3.80 -8.40
CA ASP A 80 13.19 -3.50 -9.31
C ASP A 80 13.88 -4.83 -9.69
N TRP A 81 13.33 -5.51 -10.70
CA TRP A 81 13.80 -6.85 -11.07
C TRP A 81 15.08 -6.85 -11.90
N ASN A 82 15.19 -5.89 -12.80
CA ASN A 82 16.27 -5.89 -13.78
C ASN A 82 17.60 -5.36 -13.25
N LYS A 83 17.60 -4.69 -12.10
CA LYS A 83 18.78 -4.08 -11.47
C LYS A 83 19.52 -3.09 -12.39
N GLN A 84 18.87 -2.60 -13.41
CA GLN A 84 19.41 -1.65 -14.36
C GLN A 84 18.72 -0.32 -14.19
N HIS A 85 19.51 0.73 -13.98
CA HIS A 85 19.02 2.09 -14.06
C HIS A 85 18.76 2.44 -15.53
N ASP A 86 17.59 2.09 -16.03
CA ASP A 86 17.15 2.46 -17.38
C ASP A 86 16.81 3.95 -17.43
N GLY A 87 17.84 4.79 -17.31
CA GLY A 87 17.67 6.25 -17.38
C GLY A 87 16.86 6.84 -16.25
N GLY A 88 16.93 6.26 -15.04
CA GLY A 88 16.23 6.77 -13.84
C GLY A 88 14.82 6.21 -13.62
N LYS A 89 14.51 5.07 -14.22
CA LYS A 89 13.25 4.35 -14.03
C LYS A 89 13.51 3.00 -13.35
N PRO A 90 13.72 2.96 -12.03
CA PRO A 90 14.18 1.76 -11.34
C PRO A 90 13.09 0.70 -11.10
N LEU A 91 11.81 1.01 -11.33
CA LEU A 91 10.72 0.10 -10.99
C LEU A 91 10.13 -0.56 -12.22
N ASP A 92 10.20 -1.89 -12.25
CA ASP A 92 9.76 -2.72 -13.37
C ASP A 92 8.38 -3.31 -13.18
N HIS A 93 7.96 -3.52 -11.93
CA HIS A 93 6.74 -4.23 -11.64
C HIS A 93 6.06 -3.74 -10.38
N VAL A 94 4.75 -4.03 -10.26
CA VAL A 94 3.93 -3.64 -9.11
C VAL A 94 2.80 -4.64 -8.88
N GLY A 95 2.48 -4.88 -7.61
CA GLY A 95 1.38 -5.72 -7.18
C GLY A 95 0.72 -5.23 -5.89
N ILE A 96 -0.26 -5.97 -5.41
CA ILE A 96 -1.02 -5.69 -4.19
C ILE A 96 -0.85 -6.84 -3.23
N ILE A 97 -0.39 -6.57 -2.00
CA ILE A 97 -0.18 -7.57 -0.98
C ILE A 97 -1.52 -8.03 -0.42
N THR A 98 -1.78 -9.33 -0.50
CA THR A 98 -2.99 -9.95 0.05
C THR A 98 -2.74 -10.62 1.39
N LYS A 99 -1.50 -11.04 1.67
CA LYS A 99 -1.14 -11.70 2.93
C LYS A 99 0.35 -11.53 3.24
N TYR A 100 0.66 -11.41 4.52
CA TYR A 100 2.00 -11.62 5.05
C TYR A 100 1.92 -12.59 6.23
N GLU A 101 2.64 -13.69 6.13
CA GLU A 101 2.64 -14.73 7.16
C GLU A 101 3.94 -15.54 7.13
N ASN A 102 4.50 -15.85 8.31
CA ASN A 102 5.69 -16.70 8.46
C ASN A 102 6.89 -16.24 7.60
N GLY A 103 7.05 -14.93 7.39
CA GLY A 103 8.12 -14.37 6.58
C GLY A 103 7.89 -14.47 5.07
N TYR A 104 6.68 -14.82 4.63
CA TYR A 104 6.29 -14.87 3.22
C TYR A 104 5.25 -13.80 2.90
N ILE A 105 5.44 -13.12 1.78
CA ILE A 105 4.50 -12.18 1.20
C ILE A 105 3.74 -12.89 0.10
N THR A 106 2.41 -12.83 0.15
CA THR A 106 1.53 -13.21 -0.95
C THR A 106 0.98 -11.93 -1.57
N TYR A 107 1.09 -11.79 -2.89
CA TYR A 107 0.62 -10.63 -3.63
C TYR A 107 -0.06 -11.03 -4.94
N ILE A 108 -0.89 -10.14 -5.45
CA ILE A 108 -1.58 -10.27 -6.75
C ILE A 108 -1.08 -9.16 -7.66
N ASP A 109 -0.77 -9.52 -8.88
CA ASP A 109 -0.35 -8.60 -9.93
C ASP A 109 -1.06 -8.85 -11.26
N GLY A 110 -0.91 -7.89 -12.17
CA GLY A 110 -1.31 -8.05 -13.56
C GLY A 110 -0.10 -8.23 -14.47
N ASN A 111 -0.32 -8.70 -15.67
CA ASN A 111 0.71 -8.96 -16.68
C ASN A 111 1.70 -10.06 -16.26
N SER A 112 1.22 -11.08 -15.59
CA SER A 112 2.04 -12.10 -14.96
C SER A 112 2.12 -13.38 -15.78
N GLY A 113 3.29 -14.00 -15.74
CA GLY A 113 3.57 -15.28 -16.44
C GLY A 113 3.43 -15.22 -17.95
N ASP A 114 3.58 -16.36 -18.60
CA ASP A 114 3.52 -16.50 -20.07
C ASP A 114 2.15 -16.15 -20.65
N GLY A 115 1.09 -16.37 -19.86
CA GLY A 115 -0.28 -16.07 -20.25
C GLY A 115 -0.72 -14.63 -20.02
N LYS A 116 0.15 -13.80 -19.46
CA LYS A 116 -0.13 -12.37 -19.14
C LYS A 116 -1.51 -12.19 -18.51
N ARG A 117 -1.71 -12.82 -17.36
CA ARG A 117 -2.96 -12.80 -16.60
C ARG A 117 -2.76 -12.08 -15.26
N VAL A 118 -3.87 -11.84 -14.58
CA VAL A 118 -3.84 -11.52 -13.15
C VAL A 118 -3.51 -12.80 -12.39
N ALA A 119 -2.41 -12.79 -11.65
CA ALA A 119 -1.90 -13.95 -10.94
C ALA A 119 -1.60 -13.64 -9.47
N ILE A 120 -1.51 -14.71 -8.68
CA ILE A 120 -1.10 -14.66 -7.28
C ILE A 120 0.27 -15.30 -7.12
N HIS A 121 1.12 -14.67 -6.33
CA HIS A 121 2.48 -15.11 -6.07
C HIS A 121 2.76 -15.12 -4.58
N THR A 122 3.66 -16.01 -4.15
CA THR A 122 4.16 -16.04 -2.79
C THR A 122 5.69 -16.09 -2.84
N ILE A 123 6.31 -15.14 -2.16
CA ILE A 123 7.77 -14.99 -2.08
C ILE A 123 8.21 -14.82 -0.62
N PRO A 124 9.39 -15.31 -0.24
CA PRO A 124 9.94 -14.98 1.06
C PRO A 124 10.34 -13.49 1.11
N ILE A 125 10.12 -12.83 2.23
CA ILE A 125 10.52 -11.43 2.41
C ILE A 125 12.03 -11.23 2.21
N SER A 126 12.83 -12.26 2.47
CA SER A 126 14.27 -12.26 2.24
C SER A 126 14.67 -12.18 0.75
N ALA A 127 13.73 -12.43 -0.17
CA ALA A 127 13.96 -12.22 -1.60
C ALA A 127 13.91 -10.75 -2.01
N LEU A 128 13.32 -9.90 -1.18
CA LEU A 128 13.25 -8.45 -1.41
C LEU A 128 14.53 -7.77 -0.98
N ARG A 129 14.88 -6.72 -1.68
CA ARG A 129 16.08 -5.92 -1.43
C ARG A 129 15.68 -4.53 -1.01
N PHE A 130 16.04 -4.17 0.23
CA PHE A 130 15.69 -2.90 0.85
C PHE A 130 16.86 -1.92 0.97
N SER A 131 18.01 -2.25 0.39
CA SER A 131 19.20 -1.40 0.50
C SER A 131 20.01 -1.38 -0.79
N GLY A 132 20.66 -0.24 -1.06
CA GLY A 132 21.50 -0.03 -2.23
C GLY A 132 20.86 0.88 -3.27
N THR A 133 21.42 0.85 -4.49
CA THR A 133 20.96 1.68 -5.59
C THR A 133 19.64 1.16 -6.20
N TYR A 134 19.34 -0.09 -5.96
CA TYR A 134 18.16 -0.82 -6.46
C TYR A 134 17.38 -1.34 -5.28
N GLN A 135 16.12 -0.96 -5.16
CA GLN A 135 15.30 -1.30 -4.01
C GLN A 135 13.94 -1.80 -4.45
N ASP A 136 13.55 -2.95 -3.90
CA ASP A 136 12.15 -3.36 -3.87
C ASP A 136 11.46 -2.60 -2.74
N TYR A 137 10.24 -2.13 -2.97
CA TYR A 137 9.48 -1.36 -2.00
C TYR A 137 8.13 -1.99 -1.78
N TYR A 138 7.69 -2.06 -0.55
CA TYR A 138 6.28 -2.20 -0.24
C TYR A 138 5.79 -1.00 0.54
N MET A 139 4.58 -0.61 0.26
CA MET A 139 4.08 0.69 0.58
C MET A 139 2.65 0.61 1.04
N ARG A 140 2.35 1.28 2.15
CA ARG A 140 0.98 1.47 2.59
C ARG A 140 0.43 2.72 1.92
N TYR A 141 -0.58 2.49 1.10
CA TYR A 141 -1.40 3.55 0.55
C TYR A 141 -2.67 3.66 1.39
N ARG A 142 -2.86 4.78 2.06
CA ARG A 142 -4.01 5.00 2.94
C ARG A 142 -4.53 6.43 2.81
N GLU A 143 -5.81 6.62 3.10
CA GLU A 143 -6.39 7.95 3.25
C GLU A 143 -5.65 8.70 4.37
N ILE A 144 -5.33 9.96 4.12
CA ILE A 144 -4.88 10.87 5.16
C ILE A 144 -6.09 11.08 6.08
N GLU A 145 -5.92 10.75 7.35
CA GLU A 145 -6.93 11.01 8.37
C GLU A 145 -7.11 12.52 8.51
N THR A 146 -8.22 13.03 8.00
CA THR A 146 -8.58 14.42 8.22
C THR A 146 -9.07 14.60 9.66
N PRO A 147 -8.94 15.77 10.26
CA PRO A 147 -9.44 16.05 11.61
C PRO A 147 -10.92 15.69 11.83
N GLU A 148 -11.71 15.68 10.76
CA GLU A 148 -13.13 15.29 10.80
C GLU A 148 -13.34 13.77 10.96
N ASN A 149 -12.44 12.95 10.44
CA ASN A 149 -12.50 11.50 10.60
C ASN A 149 -12.03 11.05 11.99
N ASN A 150 -11.27 11.89 12.69
CA ASN A 150 -10.66 11.61 13.99
C ASN A 150 -11.50 12.06 15.20
N LYS A 151 -12.70 12.58 15.02
CA LYS A 151 -13.53 13.05 16.16
C LYS A 151 -13.77 12.00 17.24
N ALA A 152 -13.95 10.74 16.86
CA ALA A 152 -14.12 9.66 17.81
C ALA A 152 -12.83 9.32 18.58
N ASP A 153 -11.69 9.29 17.87
CA ASP A 153 -10.38 9.02 18.46
C ASP A 153 -9.90 10.18 19.32
N THR A 154 -10.14 11.42 18.86
CA THR A 154 -9.80 12.64 19.63
C THR A 154 -10.59 12.70 20.94
N ALA A 155 -11.87 12.35 20.94
CA ALA A 155 -12.70 12.31 22.15
C ALA A 155 -12.22 11.23 23.13
N THR A 156 -11.79 10.08 22.64
CA THR A 156 -11.22 9.00 23.44
C THR A 156 -9.86 9.40 24.01
N LEU A 157 -9.01 10.05 23.22
CA LEU A 157 -7.70 10.56 23.64
C LEU A 157 -7.87 11.63 24.73
N LEU A 158 -8.79 12.57 24.56
CA LEU A 158 -9.11 13.60 25.57
C LEU A 158 -9.55 12.98 26.89
N LYS A 159 -10.46 12.00 26.88
CA LYS A 159 -10.84 11.27 28.09
C LYS A 159 -9.68 10.57 28.79
N SER A 160 -8.75 10.02 28.00
CA SER A 160 -7.53 9.39 28.56
C SER A 160 -6.60 10.42 29.20
N ILE A 161 -6.46 11.59 28.58
CA ILE A 161 -5.66 12.71 29.12
C ILE A 161 -6.29 13.22 30.42
N ASP A 162 -7.59 13.43 30.48
CA ASP A 162 -8.30 13.87 31.67
C ASP A 162 -8.12 12.89 32.84
N LYS A 163 -8.15 11.58 32.56
CA LYS A 163 -7.89 10.54 33.55
C LYS A 163 -6.46 10.62 34.11
N ILE A 164 -5.47 10.76 33.24
CA ILE A 164 -4.06 10.90 33.64
C ILE A 164 -3.84 12.16 34.48
N MET A 165 -4.45 13.28 34.10
CA MET A 165 -4.38 14.54 34.85
C MET A 165 -4.96 14.40 36.25
N LEU A 166 -6.07 13.70 36.40
CA LEU A 166 -6.70 13.41 37.69
C LEU A 166 -5.79 12.55 38.57
N GLU A 167 -5.15 11.52 38.01
CA GLU A 167 -4.22 10.67 38.75
C GLU A 167 -2.97 11.46 39.23
N ILE A 168 -2.46 12.34 38.37
CA ILE A 168 -1.34 13.25 38.72
C ILE A 168 -1.73 14.19 39.90
N ASP A 169 -2.93 14.75 39.88
CA ASP A 169 -3.40 15.65 40.95
C ASP A 169 -3.62 14.91 42.25
N ILE A 170 -4.08 13.67 42.23
CA ILE A 170 -4.18 12.81 43.41
C ILE A 170 -2.77 12.55 43.99
N MET A 171 -1.80 12.18 43.13
CA MET A 171 -0.41 11.95 43.59
C MET A 171 0.21 13.21 44.17
N ARG A 172 -0.02 14.38 43.59
CA ARG A 172 0.45 15.66 44.09
C ARG A 172 -0.13 15.99 45.46
N LYS A 173 -1.39 15.67 45.74
CA LYS A 173 -1.99 15.85 47.07
C LYS A 173 -1.38 14.92 48.10
N ILE A 174 -1.12 13.66 47.74
CA ILE A 174 -0.47 12.69 48.63
C ILE A 174 0.96 13.13 49.03
N LEU A 175 1.70 13.69 48.07
CA LEU A 175 3.09 14.13 48.31
C LEU A 175 3.21 15.44 49.07
N ARG A 176 2.11 16.19 49.25
CA ARG A 176 2.08 17.47 49.98
C ARG A 176 1.44 17.40 51.36
N GLY A 177 0.85 16.27 51.69
CA GLY A 177 0.31 16.01 53.04
C GLY A 177 1.31 15.28 53.91
#